data_563d5b063290400ce53a6a9f712ec843
#
_entry.id   563d5b063290400ce53a6a9f712ec843
#
_cell.length_a   1.000
_cell.length_b   1.000
_cell.length_c   1.000
_cell.angle_alpha   90.00
_cell.angle_beta   90.00
_cell.angle_gamma   90.00
#
_symmetry.space_group_name_H-M   'P 1'
#
loop_
_entity.id
_entity.type
_entity.pdbx_description
1 polymer ?
#
loop_
_entity_poly.entity_id
_entity_poly.type
_entity_poly.pdbx_seq_one_letter_code
_entity_poly.pdbx_strand_id
1 'polypeptide(L)'
;MNFKRHPLCYAKRMNRKRLTREDSKDQTKQRLLDATQKLVAKKGFDATSVEDIAAAAGYTRGAFYSNFDSKHDLFIDLLRREHERVGAEFNALLRDDIPIEEIRVRTRELYSTYCSTSDNFMSWTEARMLGSRDAKFRTKLNALLAEKRDQIAQFIEYFYKRTGTPPPVAPPLMALGFMSLIEGVKLFELSSPSDMTAQAAQSILALFMDAVINAPPPSV
;
A
#
# COMPACT_ATOMS: atom_id res chain seq x y z
N MET A 1 -49.80 27.68 42.39
CA MET A 1 -49.24 26.53 41.69
C MET A 1 -48.37 27.03 40.54
N ASN A 2 -47.04 27.07 40.71
CA ASN A 2 -46.09 27.60 39.77
C ASN A 2 -45.52 26.48 38.91
N PHE A 3 -45.87 26.43 37.62
CA PHE A 3 -45.26 25.56 36.63
C PHE A 3 -43.94 26.18 36.12
N LYS A 4 -42.80 25.66 36.59
CA LYS A 4 -41.48 25.97 36.05
C LYS A 4 -41.35 25.33 34.67
N ARG A 5 -41.18 26.16 33.64
CA ARG A 5 -40.81 25.75 32.29
C ARG A 5 -39.33 25.37 32.27
N HIS A 6 -39.02 24.13 31.90
CA HIS A 6 -37.66 23.66 31.60
C HIS A 6 -37.15 24.33 30.29
N PRO A 7 -35.91 24.78 30.25
CA PRO A 7 -35.32 25.27 29.04
C PRO A 7 -34.94 24.11 28.13
N LEU A 8 -35.51 24.11 26.94
CA LEU A 8 -35.23 23.21 25.83
C LEU A 8 -33.74 23.22 25.45
N CYS A 9 -33.16 22.06 25.33
CA CYS A 9 -31.86 21.78 24.75
C CYS A 9 -31.72 22.45 23.37
N TYR A 10 -30.87 23.47 23.30
CA TYR A 10 -30.34 23.95 22.04
C TYR A 10 -29.34 22.88 21.52
N ALA A 11 -29.80 22.00 20.67
CA ALA A 11 -28.93 21.13 19.90
C ALA A 11 -28.02 22.00 19.05
N LYS A 12 -26.72 22.01 19.38
CA LYS A 12 -25.66 22.66 18.65
C LYS A 12 -25.67 22.08 17.22
N ARG A 13 -26.24 22.82 16.28
CA ARG A 13 -26.15 22.54 14.83
C ARG A 13 -24.67 22.60 14.49
N MET A 14 -23.99 21.46 14.46
CA MET A 14 -22.63 21.35 13.90
C MET A 14 -22.71 21.86 12.47
N ASN A 15 -22.07 23.02 12.24
CA ASN A 15 -21.95 23.67 10.95
C ASN A 15 -21.13 22.72 10.03
N ARG A 16 -21.80 21.78 9.32
CA ARG A 16 -21.16 20.96 8.30
C ARG A 16 -20.71 21.92 7.20
N LYS A 17 -19.42 22.25 7.19
CA LYS A 17 -18.77 23.01 6.13
C LYS A 17 -19.19 22.35 4.80
N ARG A 18 -19.86 23.09 3.92
CA ARG A 18 -20.30 22.59 2.62
C ARG A 18 -19.04 22.24 1.84
N LEU A 19 -18.87 20.95 1.50
CA LEU A 19 -17.76 20.47 0.70
C LEU A 19 -17.71 21.25 -0.61
N THR A 20 -16.52 21.61 -1.06
CA THR A 20 -16.32 22.16 -2.39
C THR A 20 -16.63 21.08 -3.43
N ARG A 21 -16.79 21.46 -4.70
CA ARG A 21 -16.98 20.49 -5.79
C ARG A 21 -15.78 19.54 -5.91
N GLU A 22 -14.59 20.06 -5.64
CA GLU A 22 -13.34 19.31 -5.66
C GLU A 22 -13.29 18.32 -4.49
N ASP A 23 -13.55 18.77 -3.24
CA ASP A 23 -13.63 17.89 -2.06
C ASP A 23 -14.63 16.74 -2.27
N SER A 24 -15.78 17.03 -2.92
CA SER A 24 -16.81 16.03 -3.20
C SER A 24 -16.34 15.02 -4.26
N LYS A 25 -15.57 15.45 -5.27
CA LYS A 25 -14.99 14.58 -6.28
C LYS A 25 -13.94 13.66 -5.67
N ASP A 26 -13.04 14.22 -4.84
CA ASP A 26 -12.01 13.44 -4.14
C ASP A 26 -12.62 12.42 -3.18
N GLN A 27 -13.66 12.80 -2.45
CA GLN A 27 -14.39 11.86 -1.59
C GLN A 27 -15.01 10.71 -2.40
N THR A 28 -15.59 11.02 -3.56
CA THR A 28 -16.15 9.99 -4.46
C THR A 28 -15.06 9.05 -4.95
N LYS A 29 -13.92 9.60 -5.40
CA LYS A 29 -12.76 8.83 -5.84
C LYS A 29 -12.27 7.87 -4.74
N GLN A 30 -12.09 8.37 -3.51
CA GLN A 30 -11.65 7.53 -2.40
C GLN A 30 -12.62 6.38 -2.09
N ARG A 31 -13.93 6.64 -2.07
CA ARG A 31 -14.92 5.60 -1.82
C ARG A 31 -14.95 4.53 -2.92
N LEU A 32 -14.76 4.93 -4.18
CA LEU A 32 -14.64 3.97 -5.30
C LEU A 32 -13.39 3.10 -5.15
N LEU A 33 -12.25 3.68 -4.75
CA LEU A 33 -11.02 2.93 -4.47
C LEU A 33 -11.19 1.94 -3.30
N ASP A 34 -11.82 2.37 -2.19
CA ASP A 34 -12.07 1.52 -1.03
C ASP A 34 -13.02 0.34 -1.35
N ALA A 35 -14.07 0.61 -2.14
CA ALA A 35 -14.98 -0.43 -2.60
C ALA A 35 -14.26 -1.43 -3.51
N THR A 36 -13.41 -0.96 -4.41
CA THR A 36 -12.63 -1.81 -5.31
C THR A 36 -11.67 -2.71 -4.54
N GLN A 37 -10.94 -2.18 -3.56
CA GLN A 37 -10.02 -2.98 -2.74
C GLN A 37 -10.72 -4.16 -2.09
N LYS A 38 -11.87 -3.92 -1.45
CA LYS A 38 -12.68 -4.95 -0.79
C LYS A 38 -13.24 -6.00 -1.77
N LEU A 39 -13.71 -5.54 -2.94
CA LEU A 39 -14.28 -6.43 -3.95
C LEU A 39 -13.20 -7.29 -4.62
N VAL A 40 -12.06 -6.71 -4.96
CA VAL A 40 -10.92 -7.43 -5.56
C VAL A 40 -10.37 -8.46 -4.58
N ALA A 41 -10.19 -8.11 -3.30
CA ALA A 41 -9.77 -9.07 -2.28
C ALA A 41 -10.77 -10.23 -2.10
N LYS A 42 -12.08 -9.97 -2.27
CA LYS A 42 -13.14 -10.98 -2.08
C LYS A 42 -13.34 -11.91 -3.25
N LYS A 43 -13.32 -11.39 -4.50
CA LYS A 43 -13.74 -12.16 -5.69
C LYS A 43 -12.84 -11.99 -6.91
N GLY A 44 -11.71 -11.31 -6.76
CA GLY A 44 -10.75 -11.05 -7.83
C GLY A 44 -11.13 -9.87 -8.72
N PHE A 45 -10.14 -9.38 -9.49
CA PHE A 45 -10.33 -8.23 -10.37
C PHE A 45 -11.27 -8.52 -11.53
N ASP A 46 -11.13 -9.66 -12.20
CA ASP A 46 -11.91 -10.01 -13.39
C ASP A 46 -13.41 -10.14 -13.09
N ALA A 47 -13.75 -10.76 -11.95
CA ALA A 47 -15.13 -10.95 -11.49
C ALA A 47 -15.77 -9.67 -10.89
N THR A 48 -15.04 -8.57 -10.78
CA THR A 48 -15.53 -7.31 -10.23
C THR A 48 -15.92 -6.38 -11.38
N SER A 49 -17.21 -6.06 -11.51
CA SER A 49 -17.73 -5.11 -12.53
C SER A 49 -17.67 -3.66 -12.06
N VAL A 50 -17.78 -2.71 -13.00
CA VAL A 50 -17.92 -1.28 -12.68
C VAL A 50 -19.21 -1.02 -11.89
N GLU A 51 -20.28 -1.75 -12.21
CA GLU A 51 -21.55 -1.71 -11.52
C GLU A 51 -21.43 -2.14 -10.06
N ASP A 52 -20.69 -3.23 -9.78
CA ASP A 52 -20.42 -3.70 -8.42
C ASP A 52 -19.65 -2.65 -7.61
N ILE A 53 -18.62 -2.05 -8.23
CA ILE A 53 -17.79 -1.03 -7.58
C ILE A 53 -18.63 0.21 -7.23
N ALA A 54 -19.39 0.72 -8.22
CA ALA A 54 -20.24 1.89 -8.03
C ALA A 54 -21.31 1.64 -6.94
N ALA A 55 -21.99 0.50 -7.01
CA ALA A 55 -23.00 0.13 -6.02
C ALA A 55 -22.42 -0.02 -4.62
N ALA A 56 -21.28 -0.71 -4.47
CA ALA A 56 -20.60 -0.88 -3.18
C ALA A 56 -20.09 0.45 -2.59
N ALA A 57 -19.72 1.41 -3.44
CA ALA A 57 -19.30 2.75 -3.03
C ALA A 57 -20.49 3.68 -2.72
N GLY A 58 -21.74 3.27 -3.02
CA GLY A 58 -22.94 4.07 -2.86
C GLY A 58 -23.13 5.12 -3.96
N TYR A 59 -22.64 4.84 -5.17
CA TYR A 59 -22.70 5.72 -6.33
C TYR A 59 -23.30 5.04 -7.56
N THR A 60 -23.53 5.82 -8.60
CA THR A 60 -23.99 5.34 -9.91
C THR A 60 -22.80 5.04 -10.83
N ARG A 61 -23.04 4.25 -11.90
CA ARG A 61 -22.08 4.03 -12.98
C ARG A 61 -21.58 5.34 -13.62
N GLY A 62 -22.46 6.34 -13.73
CA GLY A 62 -22.08 7.67 -14.23
C GLY A 62 -21.06 8.39 -13.33
N ALA A 63 -21.20 8.24 -12.01
CA ALA A 63 -20.24 8.77 -11.06
C ALA A 63 -18.87 8.07 -11.15
N PHE A 64 -18.84 6.77 -11.48
CA PHE A 64 -17.60 6.06 -11.78
C PHE A 64 -16.88 6.70 -12.97
N TYR A 65 -17.55 6.81 -14.12
CA TYR A 65 -16.93 7.33 -15.34
C TYR A 65 -16.62 8.84 -15.32
N SER A 66 -17.17 9.60 -14.36
CA SER A 66 -16.74 10.97 -14.11
C SER A 66 -15.41 11.07 -13.32
N ASN A 67 -14.93 9.96 -12.77
CA ASN A 67 -13.69 9.90 -11.99
C ASN A 67 -12.59 9.04 -12.63
N PHE A 68 -12.97 8.00 -13.39
CA PHE A 68 -12.03 7.05 -13.99
C PHE A 68 -12.46 6.70 -15.41
N ASP A 69 -11.50 6.63 -16.33
CA ASP A 69 -11.76 6.28 -17.73
C ASP A 69 -12.09 4.79 -17.90
N SER A 70 -11.51 3.94 -17.04
CA SER A 70 -11.73 2.51 -17.07
C SER A 70 -11.55 1.85 -15.69
N LYS A 71 -12.01 0.59 -15.57
CA LYS A 71 -11.75 -0.26 -14.40
C LYS A 71 -10.24 -0.48 -14.19
N HIS A 72 -9.46 -0.55 -15.27
CA HIS A 72 -8.00 -0.67 -15.21
C HIS A 72 -7.34 0.59 -14.65
N ASP A 73 -7.82 1.78 -15.01
CA ASP A 73 -7.27 3.05 -14.50
C ASP A 73 -7.56 3.20 -13.01
N LEU A 74 -8.77 2.88 -12.60
CA LEU A 74 -9.11 2.84 -11.17
C LEU A 74 -8.20 1.85 -10.42
N PHE A 75 -7.91 0.68 -10.99
CA PHE A 75 -7.07 -0.32 -10.33
C PHE A 75 -5.61 0.15 -10.19
N ILE A 76 -5.05 0.79 -11.20
CA ILE A 76 -3.73 1.44 -11.09
C ILE A 76 -3.73 2.54 -10.02
N ASP A 77 -4.78 3.37 -9.94
CA ASP A 77 -4.89 4.41 -8.91
C ASP A 77 -5.02 3.81 -7.50
N LEU A 78 -5.70 2.67 -7.35
CA LEU A 78 -5.73 1.93 -6.09
C LEU A 78 -4.33 1.50 -5.65
N LEU A 79 -3.57 0.87 -6.55
CA LEU A 79 -2.20 0.41 -6.27
C LEU A 79 -1.26 1.59 -5.98
N ARG A 80 -1.43 2.71 -6.70
CA ARG A 80 -0.67 3.94 -6.48
C ARG A 80 -0.94 4.51 -5.09
N ARG A 81 -2.19 4.62 -4.68
CA ARG A 81 -2.57 5.08 -3.34
C ARG A 81 -1.89 4.26 -2.24
N GLU A 82 -1.89 2.93 -2.39
CA GLU A 82 -1.24 2.03 -1.44
C GLU A 82 0.29 2.21 -1.44
N HIS A 83 0.89 2.37 -2.62
CA HIS A 83 2.31 2.64 -2.75
C HIS A 83 2.69 3.97 -2.07
N GLU A 84 1.95 5.05 -2.33
CA GLU A 84 2.19 6.38 -1.75
C GLU A 84 2.06 6.37 -0.23
N ARG A 85 1.05 5.65 0.31
CA ARG A 85 0.86 5.52 1.76
C ARG A 85 2.07 4.86 2.42
N VAL A 86 2.51 3.72 1.92
CA VAL A 86 3.68 3.00 2.45
C VAL A 86 4.96 3.82 2.24
N GLY A 87 5.09 4.47 1.09
CA GLY A 87 6.22 5.32 0.76
C GLY A 87 6.36 6.51 1.69
N ALA A 88 5.26 7.14 2.09
CA ALA A 88 5.29 8.24 3.06
C ALA A 88 5.85 7.81 4.42
N GLU A 89 5.53 6.60 4.88
CA GLU A 89 6.05 6.03 6.13
C GLU A 89 7.56 5.78 6.05
N PHE A 90 8.06 5.23 4.92
CA PHE A 90 9.51 5.07 4.70
C PHE A 90 10.24 6.41 4.56
N ASN A 91 9.65 7.37 3.84
CA ASN A 91 10.25 8.70 3.69
C ASN A 91 10.38 9.44 5.03
N ALA A 92 9.48 9.18 5.98
CA ALA A 92 9.59 9.73 7.32
C ALA A 92 10.83 9.23 8.10
N LEU A 93 11.45 8.13 7.67
CA LEU A 93 12.70 7.60 8.23
C LEU A 93 13.96 8.18 7.58
N LEU A 94 13.84 8.87 6.43
CA LEU A 94 14.96 9.50 5.72
C LEU A 94 15.33 10.85 6.37
N ARG A 95 15.70 10.80 7.65
CA ARG A 95 16.04 11.98 8.45
C ARG A 95 17.35 11.76 9.18
N ASP A 96 18.24 12.74 9.09
CA ASP A 96 19.59 12.65 9.67
C ASP A 96 19.60 12.71 11.22
N ASP A 97 18.53 13.24 11.81
CA ASP A 97 18.37 13.34 13.28
C ASP A 97 17.87 12.02 13.94
N ILE A 98 17.45 11.02 13.16
CA ILE A 98 17.03 9.71 13.69
C ILE A 98 18.27 8.80 13.84
N PRO A 99 18.52 8.22 15.02
CA PRO A 99 19.59 7.24 15.21
C PRO A 99 19.43 6.02 14.29
N ILE A 100 20.54 5.48 13.78
CA ILE A 100 20.51 4.36 12.83
C ILE A 100 19.80 3.12 13.41
N GLU A 101 19.99 2.84 14.70
CA GLU A 101 19.32 1.72 15.36
C GLU A 101 17.79 1.91 15.45
N GLU A 102 17.35 3.14 15.61
CA GLU A 102 15.91 3.45 15.57
C GLU A 102 15.35 3.29 14.14
N ILE A 103 16.11 3.67 13.11
CA ILE A 103 15.73 3.40 11.71
C ILE A 103 15.58 1.89 11.49
N ARG A 104 16.50 1.05 12.00
CA ARG A 104 16.44 -0.41 11.91
C ARG A 104 15.14 -0.96 12.53
N VAL A 105 14.83 -0.54 13.76
CA VAL A 105 13.64 -0.98 14.48
C VAL A 105 12.38 -0.57 13.73
N ARG A 106 12.25 0.71 13.39
CA ARG A 106 11.05 1.23 12.69
C ARG A 106 10.86 0.61 11.31
N THR A 107 11.95 0.37 10.57
CA THR A 107 11.90 -0.32 9.28
C THR A 107 11.32 -1.72 9.43
N ARG A 108 11.78 -2.47 10.45
CA ARG A 108 11.27 -3.82 10.74
C ARG A 108 9.78 -3.81 11.10
N GLU A 109 9.33 -2.83 11.90
CA GLU A 109 7.92 -2.64 12.28
C GLU A 109 7.04 -2.31 11.06
N LEU A 110 7.49 -1.39 10.19
CA LEU A 110 6.79 -1.04 8.95
C LEU A 110 6.61 -2.27 8.04
N TYR A 111 7.64 -3.08 7.87
CA TYR A 111 7.54 -4.31 7.10
C TYR A 111 6.59 -5.32 7.72
N SER A 112 6.67 -5.52 9.03
CA SER A 112 5.75 -6.41 9.74
C SER A 112 4.30 -5.98 9.54
N THR A 113 4.02 -4.69 9.68
CA THR A 113 2.69 -4.12 9.46
C THR A 113 2.23 -4.26 8.00
N TYR A 114 3.11 -3.95 7.04
CA TYR A 114 2.80 -4.08 5.61
C TYR A 114 2.50 -5.53 5.22
N CYS A 115 3.28 -6.48 5.73
CA CYS A 115 3.09 -7.89 5.46
C CYS A 115 1.87 -8.49 6.17
N SER A 116 1.33 -7.87 7.22
CA SER A 116 0.15 -8.37 7.93
C SER A 116 -1.17 -8.08 7.19
N THR A 117 -1.21 -7.11 6.26
CA THR A 117 -2.43 -6.73 5.52
C THR A 117 -2.58 -7.58 4.24
N SER A 118 -3.47 -8.59 4.29
CA SER A 118 -3.73 -9.50 3.16
C SER A 118 -4.41 -8.83 1.97
N ASP A 119 -5.31 -7.87 2.18
CA ASP A 119 -6.08 -7.23 1.10
C ASP A 119 -5.19 -6.45 0.12
N ASN A 120 -4.17 -5.76 0.62
CA ASN A 120 -3.20 -5.05 -0.22
C ASN A 120 -2.38 -6.02 -1.06
N PHE A 121 -1.92 -7.11 -0.45
CA PHE A 121 -1.15 -8.13 -1.15
C PHE A 121 -1.97 -8.78 -2.27
N MET A 122 -3.24 -9.13 -2.01
CA MET A 122 -4.13 -9.68 -3.03
C MET A 122 -4.29 -8.73 -4.22
N SER A 123 -4.46 -7.43 -3.99
CA SER A 123 -4.54 -6.43 -5.07
C SER A 123 -3.27 -6.41 -5.93
N TRP A 124 -2.08 -6.44 -5.33
CA TRP A 124 -0.81 -6.50 -6.08
C TRP A 124 -0.65 -7.80 -6.85
N THR A 125 -1.05 -8.95 -6.28
CA THR A 125 -1.00 -10.25 -6.96
C THR A 125 -1.94 -10.28 -8.18
N GLU A 126 -3.17 -9.83 -8.03
CA GLU A 126 -4.14 -9.68 -9.12
C GLU A 126 -3.59 -8.77 -10.23
N ALA A 127 -2.97 -7.65 -9.87
CA ALA A 127 -2.35 -6.74 -10.83
C ALA A 127 -1.20 -7.41 -11.60
N ARG A 128 -0.36 -8.22 -10.96
CA ARG A 128 0.71 -9.00 -11.62
C ARG A 128 0.12 -9.99 -12.62
N MET A 129 -0.93 -10.72 -12.22
CA MET A 129 -1.61 -11.69 -13.09
C MET A 129 -2.29 -11.00 -14.28
N LEU A 130 -2.94 -9.86 -14.06
CA LEU A 130 -3.53 -9.05 -15.13
C LEU A 130 -2.44 -8.53 -16.07
N GLY A 131 -1.35 -7.95 -15.55
CA GLY A 131 -0.23 -7.44 -16.34
C GLY A 131 0.48 -8.52 -17.17
N SER A 132 0.44 -9.80 -16.76
CA SER A 132 0.97 -10.90 -17.57
C SER A 132 0.14 -11.15 -18.85
N ARG A 133 -1.16 -10.80 -18.84
CA ARG A 133 -2.12 -11.09 -19.92
C ARG A 133 -2.51 -9.83 -20.73
N ASP A 134 -2.47 -8.63 -20.13
CA ASP A 134 -2.81 -7.36 -20.77
C ASP A 134 -1.57 -6.46 -20.91
N ALA A 135 -1.11 -6.25 -22.15
CA ALA A 135 0.07 -5.45 -22.44
C ALA A 135 -0.11 -3.96 -22.12
N LYS A 136 -1.32 -3.40 -22.28
CA LYS A 136 -1.59 -1.99 -21.96
C LYS A 136 -1.58 -1.77 -20.45
N PHE A 137 -2.21 -2.65 -19.71
CA PHE A 137 -2.17 -2.63 -18.24
C PHE A 137 -0.75 -2.85 -17.73
N ARG A 138 -0.01 -3.81 -18.29
CA ARG A 138 1.39 -4.08 -17.93
C ARG A 138 2.28 -2.84 -18.05
N THR A 139 2.11 -2.03 -19.08
CA THR A 139 2.89 -0.79 -19.26
C THR A 139 2.67 0.17 -18.06
N LYS A 140 1.42 0.38 -17.65
CA LYS A 140 1.09 1.23 -16.50
C LYS A 140 1.58 0.63 -15.18
N LEU A 141 1.40 -0.68 -15.01
CA LEU A 141 1.88 -1.40 -13.83
C LEU A 141 3.40 -1.32 -13.70
N ASN A 142 4.14 -1.55 -14.79
CA ASN A 142 5.61 -1.50 -14.79
C ASN A 142 6.15 -0.12 -14.42
N ALA A 143 5.49 0.96 -14.86
CA ALA A 143 5.85 2.32 -14.42
C ALA A 143 5.72 2.47 -12.91
N LEU A 144 4.59 2.04 -12.32
CA LEU A 144 4.37 2.08 -10.88
C LEU A 144 5.35 1.17 -10.10
N LEU A 145 5.68 0.01 -10.65
CA LEU A 145 6.67 -0.90 -10.03
C LEU A 145 8.08 -0.33 -10.08
N ALA A 146 8.44 0.41 -11.13
CA ALA A 146 9.70 1.12 -11.20
C ALA A 146 9.77 2.23 -10.14
N GLU A 147 8.71 3.03 -9.98
CA GLU A 147 8.61 4.03 -8.90
C GLU A 147 8.81 3.39 -7.51
N LYS A 148 8.13 2.26 -7.26
CA LYS A 148 8.25 1.50 -6.00
C LYS A 148 9.68 0.98 -5.76
N ARG A 149 10.31 0.39 -6.79
CA ARG A 149 11.71 -0.07 -6.74
C ARG A 149 12.64 1.08 -6.41
N ASP A 150 12.51 2.20 -7.11
CA ASP A 150 13.42 3.34 -6.97
C ASP A 150 13.29 3.99 -5.59
N GLN A 151 12.09 4.05 -5.02
CA GLN A 151 11.88 4.52 -3.66
C GLN A 151 12.55 3.60 -2.61
N ILE A 152 12.42 2.28 -2.76
CA ILE A 152 13.11 1.32 -1.90
C ILE A 152 14.62 1.44 -2.07
N ALA A 153 15.11 1.60 -3.30
CA ALA A 153 16.54 1.77 -3.58
C ALA A 153 17.11 3.04 -2.93
N GLN A 154 16.37 4.16 -2.96
CA GLN A 154 16.75 5.39 -2.26
C GLN A 154 16.87 5.18 -0.73
N PHE A 155 15.92 4.44 -0.14
CA PHE A 155 15.98 4.10 1.27
C PHE A 155 17.21 3.24 1.59
N ILE A 156 17.52 2.23 0.77
CA ILE A 156 18.69 1.37 0.91
C ILE A 156 19.97 2.20 0.80
N GLU A 157 20.08 3.07 -0.21
CA GLU A 157 21.24 3.94 -0.41
C GLU A 157 21.46 4.86 0.80
N TYR A 158 20.40 5.52 1.27
CA TYR A 158 20.45 6.35 2.47
C TYR A 158 20.94 5.56 3.69
N PHE A 159 20.40 4.35 3.90
CA PHE A 159 20.77 3.50 5.02
C PHE A 159 22.26 3.15 4.99
N TYR A 160 22.78 2.67 3.85
CA TYR A 160 24.19 2.32 3.72
C TYR A 160 25.12 3.53 3.83
N LYS A 161 24.72 4.68 3.33
CA LYS A 161 25.45 5.94 3.53
C LYS A 161 25.56 6.28 5.03
N ARG A 162 24.49 6.10 5.79
CA ARG A 162 24.46 6.36 7.24
C ARG A 162 25.31 5.37 8.04
N THR A 163 25.42 4.12 7.61
CA THR A 163 26.30 3.12 8.26
C THR A 163 27.78 3.26 7.88
N GLY A 164 28.08 4.04 6.85
CA GLY A 164 29.43 4.18 6.34
C GLY A 164 29.97 2.94 5.61
N THR A 165 29.11 1.99 5.24
CA THR A 165 29.46 0.77 4.51
C THR A 165 28.88 0.81 3.11
N PRO A 166 29.57 0.29 2.07
CA PRO A 166 29.00 0.17 0.74
C PRO A 166 27.91 -0.93 0.71
N PRO A 167 26.85 -0.77 -0.10
CA PRO A 167 25.88 -1.84 -0.30
C PRO A 167 26.54 -3.03 -1.03
N PRO A 168 26.17 -4.30 -0.72
CA PRO A 168 26.80 -5.48 -1.32
C PRO A 168 26.55 -5.62 -2.82
N VAL A 169 25.44 -5.06 -3.31
CA VAL A 169 25.08 -4.94 -4.73
C VAL A 169 24.35 -3.64 -4.96
N ALA A 170 24.14 -3.24 -6.22
CA ALA A 170 23.45 -2.00 -6.57
C ALA A 170 22.07 -1.90 -5.86
N PRO A 171 21.74 -0.77 -5.20
CA PRO A 171 20.50 -0.58 -4.47
C PRO A 171 19.23 -0.92 -5.24
N PRO A 172 19.08 -0.63 -6.55
CA PRO A 172 17.91 -1.06 -7.32
C PRO A 172 17.78 -2.60 -7.43
N LEU A 173 18.90 -3.33 -7.47
CA LEU A 173 18.88 -4.79 -7.51
C LEU A 173 18.49 -5.37 -6.14
N MET A 174 18.97 -4.78 -5.04
CA MET A 174 18.54 -5.13 -3.68
C MET A 174 17.05 -4.88 -3.51
N ALA A 175 16.54 -3.75 -4.00
CA ALA A 175 15.11 -3.42 -3.97
C ALA A 175 14.25 -4.45 -4.73
N LEU A 176 14.69 -4.89 -5.92
CA LEU A 176 14.01 -5.96 -6.68
C LEU A 176 14.02 -7.28 -5.91
N GLY A 177 15.16 -7.68 -5.34
CA GLY A 177 15.28 -8.89 -4.52
C GLY A 177 14.32 -8.86 -3.33
N PHE A 178 14.25 -7.71 -2.67
CA PHE A 178 13.38 -7.48 -1.54
C PHE A 178 11.87 -7.55 -1.92
N MET A 179 11.47 -6.88 -2.99
CA MET A 179 10.11 -6.96 -3.51
C MET A 179 9.73 -8.40 -3.88
N SER A 180 10.62 -9.13 -4.54
CA SER A 180 10.41 -10.52 -4.95
C SER A 180 10.29 -11.45 -3.75
N LEU A 181 11.10 -11.26 -2.71
CA LEU A 181 11.03 -12.06 -1.49
C LEU A 181 9.68 -11.86 -0.77
N ILE A 182 9.26 -10.62 -0.58
CA ILE A 182 7.97 -10.32 0.07
C ILE A 182 6.83 -10.95 -0.72
N GLU A 183 6.80 -10.77 -2.03
CA GLU A 183 5.75 -11.33 -2.88
C GLU A 183 5.74 -12.87 -2.81
N GLY A 184 6.91 -13.52 -2.84
CA GLY A 184 7.04 -14.95 -2.71
C GLY A 184 6.57 -15.49 -1.36
N VAL A 185 7.06 -14.91 -0.27
CA VAL A 185 6.68 -15.32 1.10
C VAL A 185 5.18 -15.18 1.31
N LYS A 186 4.60 -14.05 0.90
CA LYS A 186 3.15 -13.80 1.05
C LYS A 186 2.31 -14.72 0.18
N LEU A 187 2.77 -15.07 -1.02
CA LEU A 187 2.07 -16.01 -1.87
C LEU A 187 2.03 -17.40 -1.24
N PHE A 188 3.16 -17.85 -0.64
CA PHE A 188 3.20 -19.12 0.09
C PHE A 188 2.32 -19.09 1.34
N GLU A 189 2.32 -18.01 2.12
CA GLU A 189 1.45 -17.87 3.29
C GLU A 189 -0.04 -18.01 2.93
N LEU A 190 -0.46 -17.45 1.79
CA LEU A 190 -1.85 -17.56 1.32
C LEU A 190 -2.20 -18.92 0.71
N SER A 191 -1.26 -19.52 -0.04
CA SER A 191 -1.51 -20.76 -0.77
C SER A 191 -1.23 -22.04 0.02
N SER A 192 -0.34 -21.99 1.01
CA SER A 192 0.10 -23.12 1.82
C SER A 192 0.27 -22.74 3.30
N PRO A 193 -0.82 -22.32 3.97
CA PRO A 193 -0.75 -21.78 5.33
C PRO A 193 -0.32 -22.81 6.39
N SER A 194 -0.39 -24.12 6.09
CA SER A 194 0.15 -25.18 6.93
C SER A 194 1.68 -25.21 6.95
N ASP A 195 2.32 -24.89 5.83
CA ASP A 195 3.77 -24.93 5.68
C ASP A 195 4.40 -23.55 5.94
N MET A 196 3.72 -22.51 5.50
CA MET A 196 4.12 -21.11 5.69
C MET A 196 3.12 -20.40 6.61
N THR A 197 3.30 -20.60 7.92
CA THR A 197 2.52 -19.84 8.91
C THR A 197 2.91 -18.37 8.92
N ALA A 198 2.04 -17.47 9.42
CA ALA A 198 2.34 -16.06 9.58
C ALA A 198 3.64 -15.81 10.38
N GLN A 199 3.90 -16.65 11.39
CA GLN A 199 5.11 -16.58 12.19
C GLN A 199 6.35 -17.01 11.36
N ALA A 200 6.26 -18.07 10.56
CA ALA A 200 7.35 -18.50 9.66
C ALA A 200 7.65 -17.42 8.62
N ALA A 201 6.62 -16.83 8.01
CA ALA A 201 6.74 -15.73 7.06
C ALA A 201 7.47 -14.52 7.67
N GLN A 202 7.07 -14.10 8.87
CA GLN A 202 7.73 -13.01 9.59
C GLN A 202 9.20 -13.34 9.90
N SER A 203 9.49 -14.59 10.33
CA SER A 203 10.86 -15.01 10.65
C SER A 203 11.76 -15.03 9.41
N ILE A 204 11.26 -15.49 8.26
CA ILE A 204 12.01 -15.49 6.99
C ILE A 204 12.31 -14.06 6.54
N LEU A 205 11.30 -13.18 6.59
CA LEU A 205 11.48 -11.77 6.21
C LEU A 205 12.47 -11.07 7.15
N ALA A 206 12.37 -11.30 8.46
CA ALA A 206 13.30 -10.75 9.44
C ALA A 206 14.74 -11.25 9.21
N LEU A 207 14.94 -12.56 8.98
CA LEU A 207 16.24 -13.15 8.68
C LEU A 207 16.90 -12.50 7.44
N PHE A 208 16.12 -12.31 6.38
CA PHE A 208 16.62 -11.69 5.15
C PHE A 208 16.93 -10.21 5.37
N MET A 209 16.09 -9.50 6.10
CA MET A 209 16.32 -8.09 6.47
C MET A 209 17.61 -7.96 7.28
N ASP A 210 17.79 -8.81 8.29
CA ASP A 210 18.99 -8.79 9.12
C ASP A 210 20.24 -9.12 8.31
N ALA A 211 20.17 -10.08 7.39
CA ALA A 211 21.28 -10.41 6.49
C ALA A 211 21.65 -9.24 5.56
N VAL A 212 20.64 -8.51 5.03
CA VAL A 212 20.88 -7.33 4.17
C VAL A 212 21.37 -6.13 4.96
N ILE A 213 20.79 -5.87 6.13
CA ILE A 213 21.13 -4.71 6.96
C ILE A 213 22.50 -4.88 7.65
N ASN A 214 22.88 -6.12 7.99
CA ASN A 214 24.12 -6.44 8.70
C ASN A 214 25.18 -7.13 7.82
N ALA A 215 24.97 -7.17 6.49
CA ALA A 215 25.93 -7.77 5.58
C ALA A 215 27.32 -7.13 5.76
N PRO A 216 28.37 -7.91 6.00
CA PRO A 216 29.74 -7.38 5.97
C PRO A 216 30.02 -6.83 4.56
N PRO A 217 30.90 -5.83 4.41
CA PRO A 217 31.33 -5.37 3.11
C PRO A 217 31.88 -6.55 2.29
N PRO A 218 31.67 -6.57 0.96
CA PRO A 218 32.19 -7.64 0.11
C PRO A 218 33.69 -7.74 0.32
N SER A 219 34.18 -8.96 0.57
CA SER A 219 35.62 -9.24 0.61
C SER A 219 36.21 -8.88 -0.75
N VAL A 220 37.10 -7.89 -0.82
CA VAL A 220 37.83 -7.48 -2.03
C VAL A 220 38.84 -8.58 -2.39
#